data_6e7a2b28c33191823681d287f7c621ef
#
_entry.id   6e7a2b28c33191823681d287f7c621ef
#
_cell.length_a   1.000
_cell.length_b   1.000
_cell.length_c   1.000
_cell.angle_alpha   90.00
_cell.angle_beta   90.00
_cell.angle_gamma   90.00
#
_symmetry.space_group_name_H-M   'P 1'
#
loop_
_entity.id
_entity.type
_entity.pdbx_description
1 polymer ?
#
loop_
_entity_poly.entity_id
_entity_poly.type
_entity_poly.pdbx_seq_one_letter_code
_entity_poly.pdbx_strand_id
1 'polypeptide(L)'
;LILIMALPVNIEKLVNGKVIEWERLEFKQDWNPKPVLHTLCAFANDLNNWGGGYIIIGISENKGRPVLPPEGLNPDRIDGIQRKLIELSHLIQPDYFPVMQPYMLQENHILVIWAPAGDNRPYSAPENLGKGAKKRQYYIRRGSQTNIAKGENLRRLQELTARIPFDDRLNHQAEVNDLNLSLIRGFLQDVESNLFEDSDNMSLPDIAKQMAVVKGGAEALRPVNVGLMFFNPTPEKFFQRAWIEVVIRMDEAGKGFSEKYFKGPLHVQLIEALQYIRTQIIEEHVRKVDGEAEAVRYYNYPYEAIEEALANAVYHKSYEMAKPIEVQI
;
A
#
# COMPACT_ATOMS: atom_id res chain seq x y z
N LEU A 1 15.91 -25.10 5.67
CA LEU A 1 14.99 -24.82 4.54
C LEU A 1 15.11 -23.34 4.23
N ILE A 2 15.88 -23.00 3.20
CA ILE A 2 15.88 -21.64 2.65
C ILE A 2 14.54 -21.50 1.94
N LEU A 3 13.64 -20.67 2.46
CA LEU A 3 12.47 -20.22 1.72
C LEU A 3 12.98 -19.49 0.48
N ILE A 4 13.00 -20.16 -0.65
CA ILE A 4 13.16 -19.51 -1.95
C ILE A 4 11.87 -18.71 -2.12
N MET A 5 11.92 -17.41 -1.88
CA MET A 5 10.81 -16.53 -2.24
C MET A 5 10.68 -16.59 -3.76
N ALA A 6 9.69 -17.35 -4.23
CA ALA A 6 9.36 -17.37 -5.64
C ALA A 6 8.98 -15.96 -6.08
N LEU A 7 9.49 -15.53 -7.25
CA LEU A 7 9.04 -14.26 -7.81
C LEU A 7 7.51 -14.28 -7.98
N PRO A 8 6.84 -13.17 -7.69
CA PRO A 8 5.37 -13.12 -7.72
C PRO A 8 4.78 -13.11 -9.14
N VAL A 9 5.54 -13.55 -10.14
CA VAL A 9 5.14 -13.49 -11.55
C VAL A 9 5.38 -14.83 -12.24
N ASN A 10 4.48 -15.17 -13.16
CA ASN A 10 4.74 -16.24 -14.11
C ASN A 10 5.65 -15.71 -15.23
N ILE A 11 6.93 -16.09 -15.19
CA ILE A 11 7.97 -15.59 -16.09
C ILE A 11 7.63 -15.92 -17.55
N GLU A 12 7.10 -17.10 -17.83
CA GLU A 12 6.72 -17.50 -19.17
C GLU A 12 5.62 -16.62 -19.74
N LYS A 13 4.60 -16.30 -18.93
CA LYS A 13 3.54 -15.37 -19.32
C LYS A 13 4.07 -13.96 -19.51
N LEU A 14 5.02 -13.53 -18.68
CA LEU A 14 5.64 -12.20 -18.78
C LEU A 14 6.44 -12.06 -20.06
N VAL A 15 7.13 -13.11 -20.52
CA VAL A 15 8.00 -13.08 -21.68
C VAL A 15 7.27 -13.52 -22.96
N ASN A 16 6.42 -14.56 -22.92
CA ASN A 16 5.72 -15.10 -24.08
C ASN A 16 4.44 -14.36 -24.45
N GLY A 17 3.88 -13.57 -23.52
CA GLY A 17 2.79 -12.65 -23.84
C GLY A 17 3.28 -11.68 -24.93
N LYS A 18 2.44 -11.23 -25.86
CA LYS A 18 2.79 -10.22 -26.88
C LYS A 18 3.21 -8.87 -26.24
N VAL A 19 4.03 -8.96 -25.20
CA VAL A 19 4.43 -7.85 -24.33
C VAL A 19 5.50 -7.07 -25.06
N ILE A 20 5.25 -5.80 -25.23
CA ILE A 20 6.25 -4.84 -25.69
C ILE A 20 6.91 -4.26 -24.43
N GLU A 21 8.24 -4.08 -24.49
CA GLU A 21 8.97 -3.35 -23.44
C GLU A 21 8.27 -2.01 -23.18
N TRP A 22 7.96 -1.75 -21.93
CA TRP A 22 7.21 -0.59 -21.50
C TRP A 22 7.66 -0.12 -20.10
N GLU A 23 6.92 0.80 -19.49
CA GLU A 23 7.38 1.40 -18.23
C GLU A 23 7.67 0.42 -17.08
N ARG A 24 7.15 -0.81 -17.13
CA ARG A 24 7.37 -1.84 -16.09
C ARG A 24 8.29 -3.01 -16.51
N LEU A 25 8.75 -3.05 -17.74
CA LEU A 25 9.54 -4.17 -18.26
C LEU A 25 10.76 -3.67 -19.03
N GLU A 26 11.90 -4.29 -18.78
CA GLU A 26 13.18 -4.00 -19.44
C GLU A 26 13.88 -5.29 -19.79
N PHE A 27 14.24 -5.49 -21.08
CA PHE A 27 15.05 -6.60 -21.54
C PHE A 27 16.49 -6.18 -21.72
N LYS A 28 17.42 -7.05 -21.36
CA LYS A 28 18.86 -6.86 -21.54
C LYS A 28 19.50 -8.16 -22.03
N GLN A 29 20.18 -8.11 -23.16
CA GLN A 29 20.91 -9.25 -23.72
C GLN A 29 21.99 -9.74 -22.76
N ASP A 30 22.77 -8.84 -22.17
CA ASP A 30 23.83 -9.16 -21.21
C ASP A 30 23.86 -8.16 -20.04
N TRP A 31 24.68 -8.47 -19.07
CA TRP A 31 24.90 -7.64 -17.89
C TRP A 31 25.55 -6.30 -18.24
N ASN A 32 24.88 -5.21 -17.94
CA ASN A 32 25.41 -3.86 -18.05
C ASN A 32 25.08 -3.08 -16.76
N PRO A 33 26.05 -2.88 -15.85
CA PRO A 33 25.78 -2.36 -14.51
C PRO A 33 25.18 -0.97 -14.48
N LYS A 34 25.64 -0.05 -15.35
CA LYS A 34 25.16 1.36 -15.30
C LYS A 34 23.69 1.50 -15.72
N PRO A 35 23.26 1.02 -16.89
CA PRO A 35 21.83 1.03 -17.26
C PRO A 35 20.94 0.27 -16.26
N VAL A 36 21.40 -0.88 -15.75
CA VAL A 36 20.66 -1.65 -14.75
C VAL A 36 20.45 -0.83 -13.49
N LEU A 37 21.49 -0.17 -12.95
CA LEU A 37 21.37 0.70 -11.78
C LEU A 37 20.35 1.82 -11.98
N HIS A 38 20.41 2.48 -13.14
CA HIS A 38 19.50 3.60 -13.44
C HIS A 38 18.05 3.12 -13.58
N THR A 39 17.84 1.94 -14.21
CA THR A 39 16.50 1.34 -14.34
C THR A 39 15.95 0.87 -12.99
N LEU A 40 16.78 0.29 -12.12
CA LEU A 40 16.40 -0.05 -10.74
C LEU A 40 15.96 1.20 -9.96
N CYS A 41 16.73 2.27 -10.03
CA CYS A 41 16.38 3.55 -9.40
C CYS A 41 15.06 4.10 -9.96
N ALA A 42 14.82 3.95 -11.27
CA ALA A 42 13.59 4.42 -11.90
C ALA A 42 12.36 3.58 -11.50
N PHE A 43 12.52 2.26 -11.35
CA PHE A 43 11.46 1.39 -10.83
C PHE A 43 11.18 1.63 -9.35
N ALA A 44 12.24 1.86 -8.52
CA ALA A 44 12.07 2.26 -7.14
C ALA A 44 11.26 3.57 -7.01
N ASN A 45 11.51 4.51 -7.91
CA ASN A 45 10.78 5.79 -7.96
C ASN A 45 9.33 5.66 -8.42
N ASP A 46 9.02 4.72 -9.30
CA ASP A 46 7.68 4.38 -9.79
C ASP A 46 6.74 5.60 -9.89
N LEU A 47 7.09 6.57 -10.74
CA LEU A 47 6.42 7.86 -10.86
C LEU A 47 4.89 7.76 -11.07
N ASN A 48 4.43 6.65 -11.64
CA ASN A 48 3.03 6.43 -11.97
C ASN A 48 2.31 5.48 -11.00
N ASN A 49 2.99 5.01 -9.90
CA ASN A 49 2.46 4.09 -8.90
C ASN A 49 1.91 2.76 -9.49
N TRP A 50 2.68 2.17 -10.42
CA TRP A 50 2.31 0.90 -11.05
C TRP A 50 2.90 -0.32 -10.37
N GLY A 51 3.56 -0.16 -9.21
CA GLY A 51 4.13 -1.24 -8.41
C GLY A 51 5.55 -1.65 -8.80
N GLY A 52 6.32 -0.74 -9.45
CA GLY A 52 7.69 -1.00 -9.90
C GLY A 52 7.77 -1.76 -11.22
N GLY A 53 8.80 -2.60 -11.42
CA GLY A 53 8.99 -3.28 -12.70
C GLY A 53 9.96 -4.47 -12.65
N TYR A 54 10.25 -5.01 -13.82
CA TYR A 54 11.12 -6.18 -14.01
C TYR A 54 12.25 -5.84 -14.99
N ILE A 55 13.45 -6.31 -14.66
CA ILE A 55 14.59 -6.34 -15.59
C ILE A 55 14.92 -7.81 -15.85
N ILE A 56 14.93 -8.21 -17.11
CA ILE A 56 15.22 -9.57 -17.52
C ILE A 56 16.54 -9.56 -18.29
N ILE A 57 17.56 -10.22 -17.77
CA ILE A 57 18.90 -10.29 -18.34
C ILE A 57 19.08 -11.67 -18.99
N GLY A 58 19.62 -11.70 -20.18
CA GLY A 58 19.79 -12.89 -21.03
C GLY A 58 18.81 -12.94 -22.21
N ILE A 59 18.04 -11.86 -22.41
CA ILE A 59 17.08 -11.75 -23.53
C ILE A 59 17.39 -10.45 -24.26
N SER A 60 17.63 -10.54 -25.57
CA SER A 60 17.66 -9.37 -26.46
C SER A 60 16.24 -8.91 -26.82
N GLU A 61 16.12 -7.66 -27.23
CA GLU A 61 14.88 -7.10 -27.70
C GLU A 61 14.98 -6.66 -29.16
N ASN A 62 13.85 -6.74 -29.88
CA ASN A 62 13.69 -6.15 -31.20
C ASN A 62 12.41 -5.34 -31.25
N LYS A 63 12.51 -4.02 -31.39
CA LYS A 63 11.39 -3.07 -31.36
C LYS A 63 10.54 -3.22 -30.07
N GLY A 64 11.20 -3.39 -28.94
CA GLY A 64 10.59 -3.55 -27.62
C GLY A 64 10.00 -4.94 -27.36
N ARG A 65 10.19 -5.92 -28.24
CA ARG A 65 9.72 -7.30 -28.06
C ARG A 65 10.87 -8.24 -27.76
N PRO A 66 10.72 -9.17 -26.81
CA PRO A 66 11.75 -10.16 -26.54
C PRO A 66 11.98 -11.04 -27.76
N VAL A 67 13.24 -11.32 -28.04
CA VAL A 67 13.66 -12.29 -29.05
C VAL A 67 13.75 -13.65 -28.38
N LEU A 68 13.02 -14.63 -28.92
CA LEU A 68 12.95 -15.99 -28.40
C LEU A 68 13.37 -17.01 -29.49
N PRO A 69 14.07 -18.12 -29.11
CA PRO A 69 14.54 -18.46 -27.76
C PRO A 69 15.54 -17.42 -27.23
N PRO A 70 15.63 -17.24 -25.88
CA PRO A 70 16.58 -16.28 -25.31
C PRO A 70 18.02 -16.73 -25.62
N GLU A 71 18.93 -15.75 -25.77
CA GLU A 71 20.36 -16.05 -25.93
C GLU A 71 20.95 -16.65 -24.65
N GLY A 72 20.36 -16.27 -23.52
CA GLY A 72 20.73 -16.76 -22.20
C GLY A 72 22.01 -16.15 -21.63
N LEU A 73 22.30 -16.53 -20.39
CA LEU A 73 23.52 -16.20 -19.67
C LEU A 73 24.34 -17.46 -19.41
N ASN A 74 25.66 -17.35 -19.44
CA ASN A 74 26.53 -18.42 -18.94
C ASN A 74 26.23 -18.65 -17.44
N PRO A 75 25.83 -19.87 -17.02
CA PRO A 75 25.52 -20.20 -15.61
C PRO A 75 26.58 -19.78 -14.62
N ASP A 76 27.87 -19.94 -14.99
CA ASP A 76 29.01 -19.60 -14.13
C ASP A 76 29.12 -18.09 -13.82
N ARG A 77 28.50 -17.25 -14.64
CA ARG A 77 28.53 -15.79 -14.47
C ARG A 77 27.38 -15.29 -13.58
N ILE A 78 26.31 -16.07 -13.38
CA ILE A 78 25.07 -15.63 -12.73
C ILE A 78 25.34 -15.20 -11.28
N ASP A 79 26.05 -16.02 -10.51
CA ASP A 79 26.39 -15.68 -9.12
C ASP A 79 27.24 -14.38 -9.04
N GLY A 80 28.20 -14.21 -9.96
CA GLY A 80 28.96 -12.97 -10.06
C GLY A 80 28.10 -11.74 -10.40
N ILE A 81 27.08 -11.90 -11.24
CA ILE A 81 26.11 -10.83 -11.57
C ILE A 81 25.26 -10.49 -10.34
N GLN A 82 24.78 -11.49 -9.61
CA GLN A 82 23.97 -11.29 -8.40
C GLN A 82 24.73 -10.52 -7.32
N ARG A 83 26.02 -10.88 -7.07
CA ARG A 83 26.87 -10.14 -6.13
C ARG A 83 27.06 -8.68 -6.56
N LYS A 84 27.34 -8.45 -7.83
CA LYS A 84 27.47 -7.08 -8.38
C LYS A 84 26.20 -6.30 -8.29
N LEU A 85 25.04 -6.95 -8.44
CA LEU A 85 23.74 -6.30 -8.30
C LEU A 85 23.52 -5.81 -6.86
N ILE A 86 23.89 -6.61 -5.87
CA ILE A 86 23.83 -6.21 -4.45
C ILE A 86 24.74 -5.00 -4.21
N GLU A 87 25.97 -5.02 -4.72
CA GLU A 87 26.90 -3.87 -4.61
C GLU A 87 26.31 -2.60 -5.26
N LEU A 88 25.67 -2.73 -6.42
CA LEU A 88 25.01 -1.61 -7.09
C LEU A 88 23.79 -1.10 -6.31
N SER A 89 23.06 -1.98 -5.65
CA SER A 89 21.88 -1.60 -4.85
C SER A 89 22.24 -0.65 -3.72
N HIS A 90 23.42 -0.82 -3.09
CA HIS A 90 23.94 0.13 -2.10
C HIS A 90 24.25 1.52 -2.66
N LEU A 91 24.36 1.65 -3.97
CA LEU A 91 24.56 2.96 -4.60
C LEU A 91 23.25 3.74 -4.77
N ILE A 92 22.10 3.10 -4.59
CA ILE A 92 20.79 3.79 -4.60
C ILE A 92 20.56 4.40 -3.22
N GLN A 93 20.06 5.61 -3.15
CA GLN A 93 19.75 6.32 -1.90
C GLN A 93 18.35 6.91 -1.96
N PRO A 94 17.50 6.65 -0.93
CA PRO A 94 17.72 5.74 0.22
C PRO A 94 18.05 4.31 -0.20
N ASP A 95 18.48 3.46 0.74
CA ASP A 95 18.82 2.06 0.47
C ASP A 95 17.66 1.33 -0.21
N TYR A 96 17.98 0.58 -1.27
CA TYR A 96 16.98 -0.13 -2.06
C TYR A 96 17.54 -1.44 -2.62
N PHE A 97 16.87 -2.54 -2.35
CA PHE A 97 17.26 -3.87 -2.79
C PHE A 97 16.14 -4.55 -3.58
N PRO A 98 16.38 -4.89 -4.86
CA PRO A 98 15.45 -5.67 -5.65
C PRO A 98 15.51 -7.15 -5.27
N VAL A 99 14.47 -7.90 -5.64
CA VAL A 99 14.46 -9.35 -5.57
C VAL A 99 14.98 -9.91 -6.89
N MET A 100 15.89 -10.90 -6.84
CA MET A 100 16.47 -11.50 -8.04
C MET A 100 16.37 -13.01 -8.00
N GLN A 101 16.12 -13.62 -9.15
CA GLN A 101 16.01 -15.07 -9.29
C GLN A 101 16.56 -15.52 -10.64
N PRO A 102 17.54 -16.44 -10.67
CA PRO A 102 17.87 -17.18 -11.88
C PRO A 102 16.68 -18.04 -12.31
N TYR A 103 16.42 -18.07 -13.60
CA TYR A 103 15.33 -18.84 -14.18
C TYR A 103 15.80 -19.53 -15.46
N MET A 104 15.26 -20.72 -15.75
CA MET A 104 15.52 -21.41 -17.00
C MET A 104 14.33 -21.25 -17.93
N LEU A 105 14.52 -20.57 -19.07
CA LEU A 105 13.52 -20.33 -20.08
C LEU A 105 13.96 -20.98 -21.39
N GLN A 106 13.19 -21.93 -21.91
CA GLN A 106 13.52 -22.64 -23.17
C GLN A 106 14.97 -23.12 -23.20
N GLU A 107 15.38 -23.84 -22.16
CA GLU A 107 16.74 -24.41 -21.96
C GLU A 107 17.88 -23.40 -21.78
N ASN A 108 17.59 -22.11 -21.74
CA ASN A 108 18.56 -21.04 -21.54
C ASN A 108 18.40 -20.38 -20.17
N HIS A 109 19.52 -20.09 -19.50
CA HIS A 109 19.52 -19.40 -18.21
C HIS A 109 19.32 -17.89 -18.41
N ILE A 110 18.37 -17.33 -17.69
CA ILE A 110 18.14 -15.89 -17.60
C ILE A 110 18.18 -15.46 -16.13
N LEU A 111 18.40 -14.17 -15.89
CA LEU A 111 18.26 -13.59 -14.55
C LEU A 111 17.10 -12.62 -14.54
N VAL A 112 16.11 -12.91 -13.72
CA VAL A 112 14.93 -12.04 -13.52
C VAL A 112 15.15 -11.21 -12.26
N ILE A 113 15.04 -9.91 -12.38
CA ILE A 113 15.15 -8.94 -11.30
C ILE A 113 13.81 -8.24 -11.16
N TRP A 114 13.14 -8.46 -10.05
CA TRP A 114 11.94 -7.71 -9.68
C TRP A 114 12.32 -6.53 -8.80
N ALA A 115 12.00 -5.35 -9.27
CA ALA A 115 12.24 -4.07 -8.62
C ALA A 115 10.89 -3.45 -8.22
N PRO A 116 10.36 -3.76 -7.00
CA PRO A 116 9.11 -3.17 -6.53
C PRO A 116 9.22 -1.66 -6.37
N ALA A 117 8.10 -0.96 -6.36
CA ALA A 117 8.07 0.45 -5.98
C ALA A 117 8.64 0.63 -4.58
N GLY A 118 9.52 1.60 -4.41
CA GLY A 118 10.15 1.86 -3.12
C GLY A 118 9.26 2.73 -2.23
N ASP A 119 9.35 2.53 -0.92
CA ASP A 119 8.55 3.22 0.09
C ASP A 119 9.10 4.61 0.44
N ASN A 120 10.42 4.81 0.25
CA ASN A 120 11.13 6.02 0.67
C ASN A 120 11.55 6.91 -0.51
N ARG A 121 10.63 7.11 -1.46
CA ARG A 121 10.88 7.99 -2.62
C ARG A 121 11.15 9.44 -2.20
N PRO A 122 12.01 10.21 -2.93
CA PRO A 122 12.65 9.88 -4.19
C PRO A 122 13.97 9.14 -4.01
N TYR A 123 14.17 8.11 -4.82
CA TYR A 123 15.45 7.40 -4.91
C TYR A 123 16.37 8.07 -5.92
N SER A 124 17.64 8.18 -5.57
CA SER A 124 18.66 8.69 -6.46
C SER A 124 19.78 7.67 -6.67
N ALA A 125 20.42 7.71 -7.83
CA ALA A 125 21.60 6.90 -8.14
C ALA A 125 22.70 7.77 -8.74
N PRO A 126 23.99 7.36 -8.64
CA PRO A 126 25.08 8.07 -9.28
C PRO A 126 24.92 8.08 -10.80
N GLU A 127 25.25 9.21 -11.45
CA GLU A 127 25.18 9.34 -12.90
C GLU A 127 26.21 8.46 -13.63
N ASN A 128 27.34 8.20 -12.98
CA ASN A 128 28.40 7.34 -13.49
C ASN A 128 28.89 6.38 -12.40
N LEU A 129 29.37 5.20 -12.82
CA LEU A 129 30.05 4.25 -11.95
C LEU A 129 31.55 4.51 -11.96
N GLY A 130 32.17 4.61 -10.78
CA GLY A 130 33.61 4.77 -10.64
C GLY A 130 34.02 5.63 -9.46
N LYS A 131 35.33 5.62 -9.15
CA LYS A 131 35.92 6.42 -8.07
C LYS A 131 35.76 7.92 -8.42
N GLY A 132 34.95 8.64 -7.64
CA GLY A 132 34.72 10.08 -7.84
C GLY A 132 33.37 10.47 -8.44
N ALA A 133 32.47 9.52 -8.67
CA ALA A 133 31.10 9.78 -9.11
C ALA A 133 30.30 10.50 -8.02
N LYS A 134 30.45 11.84 -7.92
CA LYS A 134 29.76 12.66 -6.89
C LYS A 134 28.34 13.08 -7.30
N LYS A 135 28.06 13.12 -8.62
CA LYS A 135 26.78 13.63 -9.12
C LYS A 135 25.75 12.51 -9.12
N ARG A 136 24.68 12.74 -8.37
CA ARG A 136 23.54 11.84 -8.28
C ARG A 136 22.35 12.41 -9.06
N GLN A 137 21.49 11.53 -9.58
CA GLN A 137 20.31 11.90 -10.34
C GLN A 137 19.12 11.05 -9.87
N TYR A 138 17.95 11.59 -10.04
CA TYR A 138 16.68 10.87 -9.88
C TYR A 138 16.27 10.31 -11.24
N TYR A 139 16.03 9.01 -11.30
CA TYR A 139 15.65 8.34 -12.55
C TYR A 139 14.18 7.94 -12.51
N ILE A 140 13.51 8.01 -13.65
CA ILE A 140 12.12 7.61 -13.87
C ILE A 140 11.99 6.86 -15.18
N ARG A 141 10.93 6.05 -15.31
CA ARG A 141 10.55 5.39 -16.57
C ARG A 141 9.54 6.25 -17.34
N ARG A 142 9.72 6.30 -18.65
CA ARG A 142 8.76 6.83 -19.62
C ARG A 142 8.80 5.95 -20.85
N GLY A 143 7.71 5.19 -21.09
CA GLY A 143 7.72 4.11 -22.06
C GLY A 143 8.82 3.10 -21.74
N SER A 144 9.59 2.69 -22.75
CA SER A 144 10.74 1.78 -22.61
C SER A 144 12.05 2.45 -22.17
N GLN A 145 12.03 3.76 -21.84
CA GLN A 145 13.26 4.51 -21.57
C GLN A 145 13.40 4.91 -20.09
N THR A 146 14.62 4.76 -19.58
CA THR A 146 15.02 5.30 -18.29
C THR A 146 15.61 6.70 -18.49
N ASN A 147 14.97 7.70 -17.88
CA ASN A 147 15.32 9.11 -18.04
C ASN A 147 15.60 9.76 -16.69
N ILE A 148 16.42 10.83 -16.72
CA ILE A 148 16.60 11.69 -15.53
C ILE A 148 15.35 12.53 -15.32
N ALA A 149 14.79 12.50 -14.11
CA ALA A 149 13.67 13.36 -13.72
C ALA A 149 14.11 14.81 -13.72
N LYS A 150 13.43 15.65 -14.51
CA LYS A 150 13.67 17.10 -14.62
C LYS A 150 12.34 17.86 -14.62
N GLY A 151 12.40 19.16 -14.25
CA GLY A 151 11.24 20.03 -14.31
C GLY A 151 10.04 19.47 -13.54
N GLU A 152 8.91 19.38 -14.21
CA GLU A 152 7.66 18.90 -13.63
C GLU A 152 7.74 17.44 -13.13
N ASN A 153 8.43 16.56 -13.84
CA ASN A 153 8.62 15.18 -13.40
C ASN A 153 9.42 15.11 -12.10
N LEU A 154 10.42 15.94 -11.91
CA LEU A 154 11.18 16.01 -10.65
C LEU A 154 10.30 16.56 -9.53
N ARG A 155 9.54 17.62 -9.78
CA ARG A 155 8.59 18.17 -8.81
C ARG A 155 7.55 17.12 -8.39
N ARG A 156 6.93 16.46 -9.37
CA ARG A 156 5.97 15.37 -9.10
C ARG A 156 6.60 14.23 -8.30
N LEU A 157 7.83 13.81 -8.62
CA LEU A 157 8.54 12.80 -7.87
C LEU A 157 8.82 13.25 -6.42
N GLN A 158 9.17 14.52 -6.20
CA GLN A 158 9.33 15.10 -4.87
C GLN A 158 8.01 15.24 -4.10
N GLU A 159 6.92 15.54 -4.80
CA GLU A 159 5.57 15.54 -4.22
C GLU A 159 5.12 14.13 -3.81
N LEU A 160 5.47 13.11 -4.59
CA LEU A 160 5.26 11.70 -4.21
C LEU A 160 6.03 11.31 -2.93
N THR A 161 7.18 11.95 -2.65
CA THR A 161 7.93 11.77 -1.40
C THR A 161 7.17 12.30 -0.21
N ALA A 162 6.49 13.40 -0.41
CA ALA A 162 5.85 14.07 0.68
C ALA A 162 4.60 13.33 1.16
N ARG A 163 3.93 12.54 0.31
CA ARG A 163 2.59 12.08 0.67
C ARG A 163 2.01 10.99 -0.25
N ILE A 164 2.46 9.75 -0.14
CA ILE A 164 1.43 8.73 -0.20
C ILE A 164 0.74 8.83 1.17
N PRO A 165 -0.53 9.24 1.25
CA PRO A 165 -1.26 9.24 2.50
C PRO A 165 -1.12 7.87 3.17
N PHE A 166 -1.09 7.85 4.49
CA PHE A 166 -0.89 6.60 5.23
C PHE A 166 -1.88 5.51 4.81
N ASP A 167 -3.12 5.87 4.65
CA ASP A 167 -4.24 5.02 4.21
C ASP A 167 -4.04 4.42 2.82
N ASP A 168 -3.35 5.12 1.91
CA ASP A 168 -3.11 4.70 0.53
C ASP A 168 -1.77 3.95 0.32
N ARG A 169 -0.99 3.77 1.40
CA ARG A 169 0.27 2.99 1.37
C ARG A 169 -0.01 1.51 1.29
N LEU A 170 0.80 0.80 0.50
CA LEU A 170 0.80 -0.66 0.48
C LEU A 170 1.24 -1.22 1.83
N ASN A 171 0.51 -2.20 2.33
CA ASN A 171 0.93 -2.94 3.50
C ASN A 171 1.69 -4.20 3.08
N HIS A 172 3.00 -4.20 3.26
CA HIS A 172 3.87 -5.31 2.86
C HIS A 172 3.76 -6.55 3.76
N GLN A 173 3.14 -6.43 4.94
CA GLN A 173 2.92 -7.52 5.87
C GLN A 173 1.60 -8.26 5.61
N ALA A 174 0.75 -7.72 4.71
CA ALA A 174 -0.57 -8.25 4.41
C ALA A 174 -0.64 -8.83 3.01
N GLU A 175 -1.57 -9.78 2.83
CA GLU A 175 -1.96 -10.38 1.56
C GLU A 175 -3.41 -10.02 1.23
N VAL A 176 -3.83 -10.22 -0.02
CA VAL A 176 -5.23 -9.94 -0.44
C VAL A 176 -6.23 -10.75 0.39
N ASN A 177 -5.87 -11.96 0.80
CA ASN A 177 -6.71 -12.83 1.64
C ASN A 177 -6.86 -12.33 3.10
N ASP A 178 -6.12 -11.32 3.51
CA ASP A 178 -6.36 -10.62 4.78
C ASP A 178 -7.57 -9.67 4.69
N LEU A 179 -8.07 -9.39 3.49
CA LEU A 179 -9.34 -8.70 3.28
C LEU A 179 -10.50 -9.72 3.34
N ASN A 180 -11.59 -9.30 3.95
CA ASN A 180 -12.79 -10.14 4.09
C ASN A 180 -13.87 -9.71 3.08
N LEU A 181 -14.22 -10.63 2.18
CA LEU A 181 -15.23 -10.37 1.13
C LEU A 181 -16.60 -10.00 1.72
N SER A 182 -16.99 -10.63 2.83
CA SER A 182 -18.30 -10.34 3.46
C SER A 182 -18.34 -8.92 4.03
N LEU A 183 -17.24 -8.41 4.59
CA LEU A 183 -17.12 -7.03 5.06
C LEU A 183 -17.18 -6.04 3.88
N ILE A 184 -16.52 -6.36 2.78
CA ILE A 184 -16.57 -5.54 1.56
C ILE A 184 -18.02 -5.49 1.04
N ARG A 185 -18.68 -6.62 0.91
CA ARG A 185 -20.06 -6.67 0.40
C ARG A 185 -21.06 -5.99 1.33
N GLY A 186 -20.92 -6.21 2.65
CA GLY A 186 -21.74 -5.50 3.64
C GLY A 186 -21.60 -3.99 3.50
N PHE A 187 -20.37 -3.48 3.40
CA PHE A 187 -20.11 -2.07 3.18
C PHE A 187 -20.72 -1.54 1.88
N LEU A 188 -20.56 -2.28 0.76
CA LEU A 188 -21.15 -1.89 -0.53
C LEU A 188 -22.68 -1.84 -0.48
N GLN A 189 -23.29 -2.73 0.28
CA GLN A 189 -24.73 -2.73 0.51
C GLN A 189 -25.16 -1.52 1.35
N ASP A 190 -24.47 -1.24 2.44
CA ASP A 190 -24.78 -0.14 3.36
C ASP A 190 -24.67 1.23 2.68
N VAL A 191 -23.72 1.38 1.75
CA VAL A 191 -23.57 2.63 0.97
C VAL A 191 -24.36 2.63 -0.35
N GLU A 192 -25.20 1.65 -0.58
CA GLU A 192 -26.04 1.50 -1.79
C GLU A 192 -25.21 1.59 -3.10
N SER A 193 -24.03 0.99 -3.11
CA SER A 193 -23.11 1.03 -4.26
C SER A 193 -23.61 0.15 -5.40
N ASN A 194 -23.56 0.65 -6.63
CA ASN A 194 -23.85 -0.14 -7.83
C ASN A 194 -22.94 -1.38 -7.96
N LEU A 195 -21.74 -1.34 -7.38
CA LEU A 195 -20.80 -2.47 -7.37
C LEU A 195 -21.31 -3.65 -6.52
N PHE A 196 -22.30 -3.43 -5.63
CA PHE A 196 -22.85 -4.50 -4.80
C PHE A 196 -23.49 -5.61 -5.64
N GLU A 197 -24.32 -5.26 -6.63
CA GLU A 197 -24.97 -6.23 -7.52
C GLU A 197 -23.97 -7.05 -8.33
N ASP A 198 -22.91 -6.38 -8.84
CA ASP A 198 -21.87 -7.03 -9.62
C ASP A 198 -20.96 -7.94 -8.75
N SER A 199 -20.89 -7.67 -7.45
CA SER A 199 -19.99 -8.34 -6.51
C SER A 199 -20.26 -9.84 -6.35
N ASP A 200 -21.47 -10.31 -6.67
CA ASP A 200 -21.83 -11.73 -6.58
C ASP A 200 -21.02 -12.62 -7.51
N ASN A 201 -20.60 -12.07 -8.65
CA ASN A 201 -19.84 -12.77 -9.68
C ASN A 201 -18.34 -12.42 -9.70
N MET A 202 -17.89 -11.62 -8.74
CA MET A 202 -16.51 -11.14 -8.70
C MET A 202 -15.66 -11.90 -7.68
N SER A 203 -14.39 -12.13 -8.04
CA SER A 203 -13.41 -12.62 -7.07
C SER A 203 -12.99 -11.52 -6.08
N LEU A 204 -12.50 -11.91 -4.89
CA LEU A 204 -11.99 -10.95 -3.91
C LEU A 204 -10.92 -10.00 -4.50
N PRO A 205 -9.92 -10.47 -5.28
CA PRO A 205 -8.98 -9.59 -5.91
C PRO A 205 -9.61 -8.58 -6.89
N ASP A 206 -10.64 -8.97 -7.62
CA ASP A 206 -11.26 -8.11 -8.63
C ASP A 206 -12.10 -7.00 -7.99
N ILE A 207 -12.92 -7.35 -6.99
CA ILE A 207 -13.70 -6.35 -6.26
C ILE A 207 -12.79 -5.39 -5.48
N ALA A 208 -11.72 -5.92 -4.85
CA ALA A 208 -10.76 -5.10 -4.12
C ALA A 208 -9.98 -4.13 -5.03
N LYS A 209 -9.72 -4.51 -6.30
CA LYS A 209 -9.14 -3.61 -7.32
C LYS A 209 -10.11 -2.51 -7.71
N GLN A 210 -11.38 -2.84 -7.95
CA GLN A 210 -12.38 -1.83 -8.31
C GLN A 210 -12.60 -0.81 -7.21
N MET A 211 -12.52 -1.25 -5.95
CA MET A 211 -12.59 -0.37 -4.78
C MET A 211 -11.28 0.38 -4.50
N ALA A 212 -10.22 0.12 -5.26
CA ALA A 212 -8.88 0.67 -5.05
C ALA A 212 -8.28 0.39 -3.66
N VAL A 213 -8.75 -0.68 -2.97
CA VAL A 213 -8.24 -1.10 -1.66
C VAL A 213 -7.07 -2.07 -1.75
N VAL A 214 -6.64 -2.39 -2.96
CA VAL A 214 -5.40 -3.13 -3.27
C VAL A 214 -4.66 -2.44 -4.40
N LYS A 215 -3.34 -2.56 -4.41
CA LYS A 215 -2.45 -2.05 -5.45
C LYS A 215 -1.37 -3.07 -5.80
N GLY A 216 -0.72 -2.86 -6.93
CA GLY A 216 0.32 -3.74 -7.46
C GLY A 216 -0.08 -4.43 -8.74
N GLY A 217 0.86 -5.17 -9.34
CA GLY A 217 0.59 -6.03 -10.48
C GLY A 217 -0.26 -7.24 -10.07
N ALA A 218 -0.85 -7.92 -11.05
CA ALA A 218 -1.65 -9.14 -10.77
C ALA A 218 -0.83 -10.22 -10.03
N GLU A 219 0.48 -10.20 -10.20
CA GLU A 219 1.46 -11.10 -9.59
C GLU A 219 1.85 -10.73 -8.15
N ALA A 220 1.65 -9.48 -7.75
CA ALA A 220 2.06 -8.95 -6.44
C ALA A 220 1.02 -7.96 -5.89
N LEU A 221 -0.24 -8.33 -5.99
CA LEU A 221 -1.34 -7.52 -5.49
C LEU A 221 -1.33 -7.53 -3.95
N ARG A 222 -1.37 -6.35 -3.34
CA ARG A 222 -1.36 -6.19 -1.88
C ARG A 222 -2.38 -5.16 -1.42
N PRO A 223 -2.95 -5.33 -0.21
CA PRO A 223 -3.83 -4.34 0.38
C PRO A 223 -3.11 -3.00 0.63
N VAL A 224 -3.85 -1.93 0.48
CA VAL A 224 -3.48 -0.63 1.06
C VAL A 224 -3.99 -0.54 2.50
N ASN A 225 -3.42 0.35 3.31
CA ASN A 225 -3.75 0.43 4.73
C ASN A 225 -5.25 0.67 4.97
N VAL A 226 -5.90 1.55 4.19
CA VAL A 226 -7.36 1.77 4.33
C VAL A 226 -8.16 0.50 4.07
N GLY A 227 -7.74 -0.32 3.10
CA GLY A 227 -8.39 -1.62 2.83
C GLY A 227 -8.37 -2.53 4.05
N LEU A 228 -7.22 -2.62 4.73
CA LEU A 228 -7.09 -3.40 5.96
C LEU A 228 -7.86 -2.79 7.13
N MET A 229 -7.85 -1.47 7.28
CA MET A 229 -8.58 -0.80 8.35
C MET A 229 -10.10 -0.99 8.25
N PHE A 230 -10.65 -1.07 7.04
CA PHE A 230 -12.09 -1.21 6.82
C PHE A 230 -12.55 -2.66 6.60
N PHE A 231 -11.71 -3.50 5.99
CA PHE A 231 -12.13 -4.81 5.51
C PHE A 231 -11.34 -6.00 6.07
N ASN A 232 -10.53 -5.77 7.12
CA ASN A 232 -9.96 -6.85 7.91
C ASN A 232 -10.75 -7.01 9.24
N PRO A 233 -11.12 -8.22 9.68
CA PRO A 233 -11.85 -8.43 10.93
C PRO A 233 -11.08 -7.99 12.19
N THR A 234 -9.75 -7.93 12.10
CA THR A 234 -8.85 -7.61 13.22
C THR A 234 -7.74 -6.63 12.79
N PRO A 235 -8.08 -5.41 12.35
CA PRO A 235 -7.12 -4.44 11.82
C PRO A 235 -6.03 -4.06 12.83
N GLU A 236 -6.30 -4.22 14.13
CA GLU A 236 -5.33 -3.98 15.20
C GLU A 236 -4.11 -4.92 15.17
N LYS A 237 -4.14 -6.00 14.39
CA LYS A 237 -2.96 -6.83 14.10
C LYS A 237 -1.92 -6.09 13.26
N PHE A 238 -2.37 -5.21 12.38
CA PHE A 238 -1.53 -4.41 11.49
C PHE A 238 -1.29 -3.00 12.05
N PHE A 239 -2.29 -2.44 12.76
CA PHE A 239 -2.26 -1.07 13.27
C PHE A 239 -2.49 -1.08 14.78
N GLN A 240 -1.41 -0.94 15.53
CA GLN A 240 -1.47 -0.98 17.00
C GLN A 240 -2.40 0.11 17.55
N ARG A 241 -3.33 -0.30 18.43
CA ARG A 241 -4.32 0.58 19.05
C ARG A 241 -5.23 1.33 18.06
N ALA A 242 -5.52 0.71 16.90
CA ALA A 242 -6.51 1.21 15.96
C ALA A 242 -7.93 0.83 16.44
N TRP A 243 -8.34 1.36 17.58
CA TRP A 243 -9.67 1.17 18.15
C TRP A 243 -10.20 2.45 18.79
N ILE A 244 -11.50 2.45 19.08
CA ILE A 244 -12.18 3.49 19.84
C ILE A 244 -12.36 2.97 21.27
N GLU A 245 -12.06 3.81 22.27
CA GLU A 245 -12.35 3.52 23.67
C GLU A 245 -13.21 4.65 24.28
N VAL A 246 -14.22 4.25 25.05
CA VAL A 246 -15.05 5.16 25.81
C VAL A 246 -14.72 4.97 27.29
N VAL A 247 -14.24 6.03 27.92
CA VAL A 247 -13.82 6.07 29.32
C VAL A 247 -14.83 6.91 30.09
N ILE A 248 -15.56 6.28 31.00
CA ILE A 248 -16.51 6.95 31.86
C ILE A 248 -15.88 7.11 33.24
N ARG A 249 -15.76 8.35 33.72
CA ARG A 249 -15.29 8.65 35.08
C ARG A 249 -16.45 8.58 36.06
N MET A 250 -16.30 7.79 37.13
CA MET A 250 -17.35 7.56 38.12
C MET A 250 -17.38 8.58 39.23
N ASP A 251 -16.31 9.35 39.42
CA ASP A 251 -16.20 10.39 40.45
C ASP A 251 -15.37 11.59 39.96
N GLU A 252 -15.60 12.77 40.55
CA GLU A 252 -14.84 13.99 40.26
C GLU A 252 -13.36 13.86 40.64
N ALA A 253 -12.99 12.95 41.54
CA ALA A 253 -11.63 12.69 41.99
C ALA A 253 -10.87 11.75 41.06
N GLY A 254 -11.53 11.17 40.04
CA GLY A 254 -10.96 10.28 39.02
C GLY A 254 -10.49 8.93 39.56
N LYS A 255 -11.01 8.52 40.73
CA LYS A 255 -10.62 7.26 41.40
C LYS A 255 -11.34 6.02 40.89
N GLY A 256 -12.46 6.19 40.18
CA GLY A 256 -13.20 5.11 39.51
C GLY A 256 -13.42 5.46 38.07
N PHE A 257 -13.12 4.51 37.16
CA PHE A 257 -13.44 4.64 35.73
C PHE A 257 -13.91 3.30 35.21
N SER A 258 -14.70 3.36 34.16
CA SER A 258 -15.12 2.21 33.34
C SER A 258 -14.67 2.44 31.92
N GLU A 259 -14.13 1.42 31.29
CA GLU A 259 -13.65 1.48 29.91
C GLU A 259 -14.44 0.51 29.04
N LYS A 260 -14.81 0.97 27.86
CA LYS A 260 -15.41 0.16 26.81
C LYS A 260 -14.61 0.30 25.52
N TYR A 261 -14.18 -0.83 24.98
CA TYR A 261 -13.38 -0.89 23.76
C TYR A 261 -14.22 -1.33 22.57
N PHE A 262 -14.08 -0.64 21.44
CA PHE A 262 -14.67 -0.98 20.16
C PHE A 262 -13.56 -1.32 19.17
N LYS A 263 -13.44 -2.59 18.81
CA LYS A 263 -12.39 -3.16 17.95
C LYS A 263 -12.98 -3.72 16.67
N GLY A 264 -12.11 -4.05 15.71
CA GLY A 264 -12.53 -4.55 14.39
C GLY A 264 -12.51 -3.48 13.31
N PRO A 265 -13.22 -3.63 12.19
CA PRO A 265 -13.24 -2.66 11.10
C PRO A 265 -13.66 -1.26 11.56
N LEU A 266 -12.98 -0.20 11.07
CA LEU A 266 -13.17 1.17 11.59
C LEU A 266 -14.61 1.67 11.50
N HIS A 267 -15.32 1.36 10.41
CA HIS A 267 -16.72 1.75 10.24
C HIS A 267 -17.63 1.04 11.26
N VAL A 268 -17.34 -0.22 11.58
CA VAL A 268 -18.10 -0.98 12.61
C VAL A 268 -17.82 -0.40 14.00
N GLN A 269 -16.56 -0.11 14.32
CA GLN A 269 -16.19 0.53 15.59
C GLN A 269 -16.94 1.85 15.79
N LEU A 270 -17.02 2.69 14.75
CA LEU A 270 -17.70 3.98 14.81
C LEU A 270 -19.20 3.79 15.11
N ILE A 271 -19.86 2.91 14.36
CA ILE A 271 -21.28 2.62 14.54
C ILE A 271 -21.56 2.09 15.95
N GLU A 272 -20.79 1.10 16.41
CA GLU A 272 -20.96 0.49 17.73
C GLU A 272 -20.71 1.49 18.87
N ALA A 273 -19.65 2.33 18.75
CA ALA A 273 -19.35 3.35 19.74
C ALA A 273 -20.45 4.41 19.83
N LEU A 274 -20.95 4.87 18.69
CA LEU A 274 -22.08 5.83 18.63
C LEU A 274 -23.35 5.24 19.20
N GLN A 275 -23.67 3.98 18.88
CA GLN A 275 -24.82 3.29 19.43
C GLN A 275 -24.71 3.13 20.96
N TYR A 276 -23.52 2.77 21.46
CA TYR A 276 -23.26 2.68 22.90
C TYR A 276 -23.44 4.04 23.59
N ILE A 277 -22.87 5.10 23.04
CA ILE A 277 -23.00 6.46 23.58
C ILE A 277 -24.47 6.89 23.60
N ARG A 278 -25.20 6.65 22.51
CA ARG A 278 -26.62 6.99 22.39
C ARG A 278 -27.50 6.27 23.40
N THR A 279 -27.21 4.99 23.69
CA THR A 279 -28.08 4.15 24.51
C THR A 279 -27.69 4.10 25.99
N GLN A 280 -26.42 4.36 26.33
CA GLN A 280 -25.90 4.19 27.68
C GLN A 280 -25.47 5.50 28.34
N ILE A 281 -25.30 6.59 27.57
CA ILE A 281 -24.69 7.82 28.05
C ILE A 281 -25.60 9.02 27.85
N ILE A 282 -26.30 9.07 26.71
CA ILE A 282 -27.22 10.18 26.43
C ILE A 282 -28.54 9.93 27.19
N GLU A 283 -28.86 10.88 28.06
CA GLU A 283 -30.07 10.86 28.88
C GLU A 283 -31.00 12.04 28.55
N GLU A 284 -32.30 11.77 28.44
CA GLU A 284 -33.31 12.81 28.32
C GLU A 284 -33.66 13.36 29.70
N HIS A 285 -33.55 14.66 29.89
CA HIS A 285 -33.97 15.37 31.08
C HIS A 285 -35.25 16.16 30.80
N VAL A 286 -36.18 16.10 31.75
CA VAL A 286 -37.44 16.84 31.69
C VAL A 286 -37.48 17.86 32.81
N ARG A 287 -37.50 19.14 32.47
CA ARG A 287 -37.61 20.26 33.45
C ARG A 287 -38.97 20.93 33.34
N LYS A 288 -39.70 20.97 34.44
CA LYS A 288 -40.90 21.80 34.54
C LYS A 288 -40.46 23.24 34.81
N VAL A 289 -41.08 24.17 34.09
CA VAL A 289 -40.90 25.61 34.30
C VAL A 289 -42.14 26.14 34.94
N ASP A 290 -41.97 26.84 36.07
CA ASP A 290 -43.10 27.41 36.82
C ASP A 290 -43.87 28.44 35.96
N GLY A 291 -45.15 28.21 35.80
CA GLY A 291 -46.02 29.07 34.99
C GLY A 291 -46.22 28.63 33.56
N GLU A 292 -45.54 27.59 33.08
CA GLU A 292 -45.74 27.00 31.76
C GLU A 292 -46.49 25.66 31.84
N ALA A 293 -47.41 25.45 30.88
CA ALA A 293 -48.18 24.20 30.80
C ALA A 293 -47.34 23.02 30.30
N GLU A 294 -46.29 23.28 29.52
CA GLU A 294 -45.42 22.28 28.92
C GLU A 294 -44.04 22.22 29.63
N ALA A 295 -43.56 21.01 29.79
CA ALA A 295 -42.22 20.78 30.31
C ALA A 295 -41.17 20.88 29.18
N VAL A 296 -40.06 21.51 29.47
CA VAL A 296 -38.88 21.55 28.54
C VAL A 296 -38.14 20.23 28.63
N ARG A 297 -37.95 19.60 27.48
CA ARG A 297 -37.14 18.38 27.33
C ARG A 297 -35.80 18.73 26.70
N TYR A 298 -34.73 18.18 27.26
CA TYR A 298 -33.40 18.37 26.73
C TYR A 298 -32.56 17.14 27.02
N TYR A 299 -31.49 16.94 26.21
CA TYR A 299 -30.52 15.86 26.43
C TYR A 299 -29.28 16.42 27.11
N ASN A 300 -28.60 15.58 27.94
CA ASN A 300 -27.34 15.95 28.58
C ASN A 300 -26.25 16.24 27.53
N TYR A 301 -26.24 15.53 26.39
CA TYR A 301 -25.32 15.72 25.28
C TYR A 301 -26.10 15.73 23.96
N PRO A 302 -25.77 16.65 23.01
CA PRO A 302 -26.35 16.63 21.68
C PRO A 302 -25.70 15.50 20.84
N TYR A 303 -26.51 14.53 20.42
CA TYR A 303 -26.03 13.35 19.70
C TYR A 303 -25.29 13.72 18.41
N GLU A 304 -25.82 14.65 17.63
CA GLU A 304 -25.28 15.08 16.35
C GLU A 304 -23.86 15.66 16.48
N ALA A 305 -23.59 16.38 17.58
CA ALA A 305 -22.25 16.92 17.84
C ALA A 305 -21.25 15.82 18.20
N ILE A 306 -21.69 14.78 18.93
CA ILE A 306 -20.84 13.63 19.25
C ILE A 306 -20.56 12.81 18.00
N GLU A 307 -21.58 12.56 17.19
CA GLU A 307 -21.45 11.82 15.93
C GLU A 307 -20.42 12.49 15.00
N GLU A 308 -20.54 13.79 14.78
CA GLU A 308 -19.62 14.55 13.96
C GLU A 308 -18.19 14.55 14.56
N ALA A 309 -18.07 14.77 15.87
CA ALA A 309 -16.78 14.80 16.54
C ALA A 309 -16.07 13.43 16.45
N LEU A 310 -16.79 12.33 16.68
CA LEU A 310 -16.22 10.99 16.65
C LEU A 310 -15.90 10.56 15.20
N ALA A 311 -16.76 10.86 14.24
CA ALA A 311 -16.48 10.63 12.82
C ALA A 311 -15.23 11.40 12.37
N ASN A 312 -15.11 12.68 12.76
CA ASN A 312 -13.92 13.48 12.48
C ASN A 312 -12.67 12.92 13.17
N ALA A 313 -12.79 12.41 14.39
CA ALA A 313 -11.67 11.77 15.09
C ALA A 313 -11.18 10.52 14.36
N VAL A 314 -12.09 9.67 13.86
CA VAL A 314 -11.75 8.50 13.05
C VAL A 314 -11.08 8.92 11.73
N TYR A 315 -11.64 9.93 11.06
CA TYR A 315 -11.18 10.38 9.75
C TYR A 315 -9.81 11.07 9.78
N HIS A 316 -9.54 11.86 10.82
CA HIS A 316 -8.30 12.66 10.93
C HIS A 316 -7.22 12.05 11.80
N LYS A 317 -7.48 10.93 12.47
CA LYS A 317 -6.48 10.24 13.28
C LYS A 317 -5.27 9.81 12.45
N SER A 318 -4.07 10.05 12.98
CA SER A 318 -2.86 9.40 12.48
C SER A 318 -2.78 7.96 13.01
N TYR A 319 -3.02 6.98 12.13
CA TYR A 319 -2.91 5.56 12.47
C TYR A 319 -1.46 5.04 12.49
N GLU A 320 -0.48 5.88 12.18
CA GLU A 320 0.95 5.60 12.44
C GLU A 320 1.28 5.66 13.94
N MET A 321 0.49 6.41 14.71
CA MET A 321 0.67 6.50 16.15
C MET A 321 -0.14 5.42 16.85
N ALA A 322 0.52 4.64 17.70
CA ALA A 322 -0.08 3.60 18.54
C ALA A 322 -0.88 4.20 19.73
N LYS A 323 -1.89 5.03 19.42
CA LYS A 323 -2.82 5.61 20.38
C LYS A 323 -4.25 5.33 19.94
N PRO A 324 -5.18 5.02 20.84
CA PRO A 324 -6.58 4.85 20.50
C PRO A 324 -7.26 6.21 20.22
N ILE A 325 -8.50 6.17 19.73
CA ILE A 325 -9.42 7.30 19.84
C ILE A 325 -10.12 7.16 21.17
N GLU A 326 -9.93 8.12 22.05
CA GLU A 326 -10.45 8.10 23.41
C GLU A 326 -11.58 9.13 23.56
N VAL A 327 -12.75 8.66 23.99
CA VAL A 327 -13.90 9.49 24.35
C VAL A 327 -14.01 9.47 25.88
N GLN A 328 -13.73 10.59 26.52
CA GLN A 328 -13.85 10.76 27.97
C GLN A 328 -15.16 11.43 28.35
N ILE A 329 -15.85 10.85 29.33
CA ILE A 329 -17.13 11.33 29.82
C ILE A 329 -17.09 11.43 31.34
#